data_26b3f3ce642bad0ee944e14480dead2d
#
_entry.id   26b3f3ce642bad0ee944e14480dead2d
#
_cell.length_a   1.000
_cell.length_b   1.000
_cell.length_c   1.000
_cell.angle_alpha   90.00
_cell.angle_beta   90.00
_cell.angle_gamma   90.00
#
_symmetry.space_group_name_H-M   'P 1'
#
loop_
_entity.id
_entity.type
_entity.pdbx_description
1 polymer ?
#
loop_
_entity_poly.entity_id
_entity_poly.type
_entity_poly.pdbx_seq_one_letter_code
_entity_poly.pdbx_strand_id
1 'polypeptide(L)'
;MLNRRETYLVVGLYVVLSAAFCWPFFAQPLASGSGDWDVHLFYYAAVLRNAAFGDLPFWNPWYCGGNVLWANPQASVVSPVYLLSLVMPIALAMKLNVLGHYVIGCLGMHLVVRRVIGVQSTAVAVYLASLFVFAGAITLHVRSGHTVFLPVFLLPWMVYCFWLATAGSTRALLCGSAILAVIVLNGGMHVLPFAVVLLGVLGLGALAAGRIKPLLLAVAMIVLGCAYAAPKIAPAVLFVRGGDINDTRPVKDPDYMSTEMLRISLFDGSQTTRVKVSPGVQLYGWHEYGNYLGWFGGVLALASAGWILAFGRDDWRAVAAAVGLVMVLAIAAGEFAAFAPASVMRQLPFFSSFRVPSRYMMLVPLVGAMTVAFAARALEAARGGSAWRRAIEVLCVVAVCEIGLVNRQHLREIFIVPADTQSRLFERTPPVIAPHPVVTPGPRVHRTFMLDSMLAGISPLNCYEPLQVKKVAVPGPVEIRGEGDVTLSASTFSPNRVAATAVVGRDPGRAVLNQNFAQGWSSSAGAVERDPSSGQPSVVLPAGYSGTIAFTFVPPGLWIGVAVSIAAIGLSIVVWRR
;
A
#
# COMPACT_ATOMS: atom_id res chain seq x y z
N MET A 1 7.44 29.65 15.21
CA MET A 1 6.38 28.64 15.45
C MET A 1 5.08 29.25 14.98
N LEU A 2 4.22 28.52 14.22
CA LEU A 2 2.85 28.97 14.06
C LEU A 2 2.25 29.10 15.45
N ASN A 3 1.51 30.15 15.72
CA ASN A 3 0.80 30.23 16.98
C ASN A 3 -0.30 29.13 16.98
N ARG A 4 -0.83 28.78 18.14
CA ARG A 4 -1.85 27.71 18.24
C ARG A 4 -3.05 27.97 17.33
N ARG A 5 -3.47 29.23 17.20
CA ARG A 5 -4.61 29.65 16.36
C ARG A 5 -4.33 29.39 14.87
N GLU A 6 -3.15 29.75 14.39
CA GLU A 6 -2.73 29.49 12.99
C GLU A 6 -2.67 27.98 12.71
N THR A 7 -2.18 27.20 13.65
CA THR A 7 -2.15 25.72 13.52
C THR A 7 -3.57 25.15 13.34
N TYR A 8 -4.53 25.56 14.18
CA TYR A 8 -5.92 25.11 14.06
C TYR A 8 -6.57 25.55 12.75
N LEU A 9 -6.30 26.76 12.28
CA LEU A 9 -6.83 27.27 11.01
C LEU A 9 -6.27 26.45 9.82
N VAL A 10 -4.98 26.14 9.81
CA VAL A 10 -4.35 25.34 8.76
C VAL A 10 -4.88 23.90 8.76
N VAL A 11 -5.02 23.27 9.93
CA VAL A 11 -5.61 21.93 10.05
C VAL A 11 -7.06 21.95 9.56
N GLY A 12 -7.88 22.91 10.02
CA GLY A 12 -9.27 23.06 9.59
C GLY A 12 -9.40 23.25 8.08
N LEU A 13 -8.52 24.08 7.49
CA LEU A 13 -8.49 24.28 6.03
C LEU A 13 -8.22 22.97 5.28
N TYR A 14 -7.24 22.16 5.71
CA TYR A 14 -6.95 20.89 5.04
C TYR A 14 -8.04 19.85 5.25
N VAL A 15 -8.71 19.83 6.39
CA VAL A 15 -9.89 19.00 6.59
C VAL A 15 -11.00 19.39 5.60
N VAL A 16 -11.28 20.68 5.46
CA VAL A 16 -12.31 21.19 4.52
C VAL A 16 -11.94 20.88 3.07
N LEU A 17 -10.70 21.16 2.64
CA LEU A 17 -10.25 20.89 1.28
C LEU A 17 -10.30 19.38 0.95
N SER A 18 -9.82 18.54 1.87
CA SER A 18 -9.85 17.09 1.69
C SER A 18 -11.27 16.55 1.69
N ALA A 19 -12.16 17.05 2.56
CA ALA A 19 -13.57 16.66 2.59
C ALA A 19 -14.29 17.10 1.30
N ALA A 20 -14.03 18.30 0.81
CA ALA A 20 -14.57 18.80 -0.46
C ALA A 20 -14.08 17.94 -1.65
N PHE A 21 -12.81 17.54 -1.65
CA PHE A 21 -12.24 16.68 -2.68
C PHE A 21 -12.84 15.26 -2.63
N CYS A 22 -12.89 14.65 -1.45
CA CYS A 22 -13.40 13.29 -1.23
C CYS A 22 -14.93 13.20 -1.17
N TRP A 23 -15.66 14.34 -1.26
CA TRP A 23 -17.13 14.35 -1.15
C TRP A 23 -17.85 13.29 -2.00
N PRO A 24 -17.42 13.00 -3.26
CA PRO A 24 -18.07 11.96 -4.05
C PRO A 24 -18.15 10.58 -3.38
N PHE A 25 -17.22 10.25 -2.47
CA PHE A 25 -17.24 9.00 -1.72
C PHE A 25 -18.41 8.89 -0.74
N PHE A 26 -18.87 10.04 -0.25
CA PHE A 26 -19.91 10.12 0.77
C PHE A 26 -21.31 10.33 0.18
N ALA A 27 -21.45 10.46 -1.13
CA ALA A 27 -22.76 10.52 -1.80
C ALA A 27 -23.61 9.27 -1.52
N GLN A 28 -22.95 8.10 -1.39
CA GLN A 28 -23.55 6.85 -0.94
C GLN A 28 -22.69 6.27 0.19
N PRO A 29 -22.88 6.69 1.44
CA PRO A 29 -21.94 6.41 2.53
C PRO A 29 -21.77 4.92 2.83
N LEU A 30 -22.81 4.11 2.63
CA LEU A 30 -22.80 2.67 2.92
C LEU A 30 -22.46 1.80 1.71
N ALA A 31 -22.40 2.37 0.49
CA ALA A 31 -22.03 1.61 -0.68
C ALA A 31 -20.52 1.30 -0.70
N SER A 32 -20.17 0.11 -1.19
CA SER A 32 -18.79 -0.29 -1.48
C SER A 32 -18.40 0.04 -2.93
N GLY A 33 -17.10 -0.02 -3.24
CA GLY A 33 -16.58 0.06 -4.60
C GLY A 33 -16.51 -1.31 -5.28
N SER A 34 -16.40 -1.30 -6.60
CA SER A 34 -16.20 -2.50 -7.41
C SER A 34 -14.73 -2.74 -7.73
N GLY A 35 -14.42 -3.90 -8.32
CA GLY A 35 -13.06 -4.25 -8.72
C GLY A 35 -12.14 -4.43 -7.52
N ASP A 36 -10.98 -3.78 -7.51
CA ASP A 36 -10.00 -3.95 -6.44
C ASP A 36 -10.47 -3.38 -5.09
N TRP A 37 -11.49 -2.51 -5.06
CA TRP A 37 -12.17 -2.10 -3.82
C TRP A 37 -12.77 -3.30 -3.07
N ASP A 38 -13.40 -4.24 -3.78
CA ASP A 38 -13.96 -5.44 -3.19
C ASP A 38 -12.87 -6.31 -2.56
N VAL A 39 -11.76 -6.53 -3.27
CA VAL A 39 -10.62 -7.32 -2.79
C VAL A 39 -10.00 -6.70 -1.53
N HIS A 40 -9.79 -5.39 -1.53
CA HIS A 40 -9.19 -4.74 -0.38
C HIS A 40 -10.15 -4.69 0.83
N LEU A 41 -11.43 -4.40 0.62
CA LEU A 41 -12.42 -4.51 1.70
C LEU A 41 -12.49 -5.93 2.25
N PHE A 42 -12.40 -6.93 1.38
CA PHE A 42 -12.32 -8.34 1.79
C PHE A 42 -11.11 -8.61 2.70
N TYR A 43 -9.91 -8.08 2.40
CA TYR A 43 -8.76 -8.25 3.29
C TYR A 43 -9.00 -7.65 4.67
N TYR A 44 -9.55 -6.43 4.73
CA TYR A 44 -9.87 -5.79 6.02
C TYR A 44 -10.94 -6.58 6.79
N ALA A 45 -11.96 -7.05 6.10
CA ALA A 45 -13.01 -7.86 6.69
C ALA A 45 -12.47 -9.21 7.21
N ALA A 46 -11.54 -9.85 6.47
CA ALA A 46 -10.91 -11.08 6.90
C ALA A 46 -10.08 -10.91 8.18
N VAL A 47 -9.36 -9.80 8.35
CA VAL A 47 -8.65 -9.49 9.61
C VAL A 47 -9.62 -9.36 10.77
N LEU A 48 -10.74 -8.63 10.59
CA LEU A 48 -11.76 -8.48 11.61
C LEU A 48 -12.45 -9.80 11.96
N ARG A 49 -12.69 -10.64 10.96
CA ARG A 49 -13.29 -11.96 11.16
C ARG A 49 -12.35 -12.92 11.90
N ASN A 50 -11.04 -12.89 11.60
CA ASN A 50 -10.04 -13.60 12.40
C ASN A 50 -10.10 -13.15 13.86
N ALA A 51 -10.13 -11.84 14.11
CA ALA A 51 -10.20 -11.27 15.46
C ALA A 51 -11.51 -11.69 16.19
N ALA A 52 -12.63 -11.84 15.49
CA ALA A 52 -13.87 -12.33 16.06
C ALA A 52 -13.75 -13.76 16.61
N PHE A 53 -12.92 -14.62 16.00
CA PHE A 53 -12.57 -15.94 16.54
C PHE A 53 -11.53 -15.90 17.67
N GLY A 54 -10.92 -14.74 17.94
CA GLY A 54 -9.80 -14.60 18.87
C GLY A 54 -8.45 -14.93 18.26
N ASP A 55 -8.37 -15.04 16.94
CA ASP A 55 -7.17 -15.38 16.19
C ASP A 55 -6.43 -14.13 15.68
N LEU A 56 -5.11 -14.21 15.61
CA LEU A 56 -4.32 -13.27 14.79
C LEU A 56 -4.58 -13.55 13.30
N PRO A 57 -4.48 -12.54 12.44
CA PRO A 57 -4.83 -12.70 11.02
C PRO A 57 -3.73 -13.41 10.22
N PHE A 58 -3.41 -14.66 10.55
CA PHE A 58 -2.35 -15.41 9.91
C PHE A 58 -2.82 -16.08 8.63
N TRP A 59 -3.96 -16.78 8.67
CA TRP A 59 -4.57 -17.50 7.58
C TRP A 59 -5.95 -16.94 7.23
N ASN A 60 -6.31 -16.96 5.96
CA ASN A 60 -7.62 -16.58 5.47
C ASN A 60 -8.31 -17.79 4.81
N PRO A 61 -9.15 -18.52 5.53
CA PRO A 61 -9.83 -19.69 5.00
C PRO A 61 -10.95 -19.35 4.01
N TRP A 62 -11.39 -18.09 3.94
CA TRP A 62 -12.40 -17.60 2.97
C TRP A 62 -11.81 -17.24 1.61
N TYR A 63 -10.50 -17.45 1.38
CA TYR A 63 -9.78 -16.95 0.22
C TYR A 63 -9.27 -18.06 -0.68
N CYS A 64 -9.95 -18.31 -1.82
CA CYS A 64 -9.54 -19.26 -2.85
C CYS A 64 -9.31 -20.71 -2.36
N GLY A 65 -10.07 -21.17 -1.35
CA GLY A 65 -9.81 -22.44 -0.68
C GLY A 65 -8.75 -22.37 0.43
N GLY A 66 -8.41 -21.18 0.88
CA GLY A 66 -7.42 -20.86 1.91
C GLY A 66 -6.15 -20.21 1.35
N ASN A 67 -5.75 -19.09 1.96
CA ASN A 67 -4.54 -18.37 1.59
C ASN A 67 -3.93 -17.67 2.80
N VAL A 68 -2.66 -17.29 2.70
CA VAL A 68 -2.00 -16.49 3.75
C VAL A 68 -2.63 -15.10 3.86
N LEU A 69 -2.79 -14.60 5.10
CA LEU A 69 -3.28 -13.24 5.33
C LEU A 69 -2.16 -12.33 5.86
N TRP A 70 -1.50 -12.71 6.95
CA TRP A 70 -0.39 -11.93 7.50
C TRP A 70 0.77 -11.77 6.51
N ALA A 71 1.16 -12.85 5.84
CA ALA A 71 2.25 -12.86 4.88
C ALA A 71 1.87 -12.26 3.51
N ASN A 72 0.58 -12.01 3.23
CA ASN A 72 0.16 -11.37 1.97
C ASN A 72 0.64 -9.91 1.94
N PRO A 73 1.47 -9.50 0.96
CA PRO A 73 2.01 -8.13 0.88
C PRO A 73 0.94 -7.04 0.74
N GLN A 74 -0.25 -7.37 0.26
CA GLN A 74 -1.36 -6.43 0.05
C GLN A 74 -2.27 -6.28 1.27
N ALA A 75 -2.24 -7.23 2.21
CA ALA A 75 -3.07 -7.17 3.40
C ALA A 75 -2.47 -6.20 4.43
N SER A 76 -3.26 -5.22 4.87
CA SER A 76 -2.93 -4.40 6.04
C SER A 76 -3.03 -5.25 7.31
N VAL A 77 -2.14 -5.03 8.27
CA VAL A 77 -2.21 -5.66 9.60
C VAL A 77 -2.39 -4.62 10.71
N VAL A 78 -2.14 -3.34 10.38
CA VAL A 78 -2.39 -2.19 11.26
C VAL A 78 -3.10 -1.11 10.44
N SER A 79 -4.34 -0.80 10.81
CA SER A 79 -5.11 0.25 10.11
C SER A 79 -6.17 0.85 11.03
N PRO A 80 -6.43 2.16 10.92
CA PRO A 80 -7.57 2.80 11.59
C PRO A 80 -8.93 2.17 11.22
N VAL A 81 -9.03 1.55 10.05
CA VAL A 81 -10.25 0.87 9.59
C VAL A 81 -10.74 -0.15 10.60
N TYR A 82 -9.84 -0.89 11.26
CA TYR A 82 -10.23 -1.91 12.25
C TYR A 82 -10.96 -1.32 13.44
N LEU A 83 -10.46 -0.22 14.00
CA LEU A 83 -11.10 0.47 15.12
C LEU A 83 -12.41 1.13 14.69
N LEU A 84 -12.44 1.77 13.55
CA LEU A 84 -13.63 2.41 13.00
C LEU A 84 -14.73 1.38 12.69
N SER A 85 -14.38 0.20 12.20
CA SER A 85 -15.34 -0.87 11.88
C SER A 85 -15.99 -1.51 13.09
N LEU A 86 -15.50 -1.25 14.31
CA LEU A 86 -16.20 -1.66 15.54
C LEU A 86 -17.49 -0.86 15.78
N VAL A 87 -17.59 0.36 15.24
CA VAL A 87 -18.69 1.30 15.50
C VAL A 87 -19.44 1.75 14.24
N MET A 88 -18.94 1.39 13.04
CA MET A 88 -19.58 1.75 11.78
C MET A 88 -19.30 0.71 10.68
N PRO A 89 -20.11 0.67 9.59
CA PRO A 89 -19.89 -0.21 8.45
C PRO A 89 -18.50 -0.06 7.85
N ILE A 90 -17.88 -1.18 7.46
CA ILE A 90 -16.51 -1.22 6.95
C ILE A 90 -16.28 -0.33 5.72
N ALA A 91 -17.31 -0.21 4.85
CA ALA A 91 -17.26 0.69 3.69
C ALA A 91 -17.11 2.16 4.11
N LEU A 92 -17.85 2.59 5.13
CA LEU A 92 -17.74 3.95 5.68
C LEU A 92 -16.40 4.15 6.41
N ALA A 93 -15.97 3.17 7.21
CA ALA A 93 -14.67 3.19 7.88
C ALA A 93 -13.52 3.36 6.87
N MET A 94 -13.57 2.66 5.74
CA MET A 94 -12.60 2.79 4.67
C MET A 94 -12.62 4.18 4.01
N LYS A 95 -13.79 4.75 3.75
CA LYS A 95 -13.91 6.11 3.19
C LYS A 95 -13.32 7.17 4.12
N LEU A 96 -13.56 7.04 5.42
CA LEU A 96 -12.96 7.91 6.44
C LEU A 96 -11.44 7.70 6.53
N ASN A 97 -10.96 6.48 6.37
CA ASN A 97 -9.52 6.20 6.29
C ASN A 97 -8.88 6.88 5.07
N VAL A 98 -9.54 6.83 3.91
CA VAL A 98 -9.07 7.56 2.72
C VAL A 98 -9.02 9.05 3.00
N LEU A 99 -10.11 9.65 3.50
CA LEU A 99 -10.16 11.08 3.85
C LEU A 99 -9.04 11.46 4.85
N GLY A 100 -8.83 10.63 5.88
CA GLY A 100 -7.77 10.84 6.86
C GLY A 100 -6.37 10.86 6.22
N HIS A 101 -6.10 10.00 5.26
CA HIS A 101 -4.83 9.98 4.53
C HIS A 101 -4.62 11.25 3.70
N TYR A 102 -5.66 11.78 3.04
CA TYR A 102 -5.58 13.06 2.33
C TYR A 102 -5.21 14.21 3.28
N VAL A 103 -5.86 14.29 4.45
CA VAL A 103 -5.54 15.31 5.47
C VAL A 103 -4.10 15.16 5.98
N ILE A 104 -3.68 13.93 6.31
CA ILE A 104 -2.33 13.62 6.80
C ILE A 104 -1.28 13.99 5.75
N GLY A 105 -1.53 13.69 4.47
CA GLY A 105 -0.65 14.05 3.36
C GLY A 105 -0.47 15.57 3.22
N CYS A 106 -1.58 16.34 3.27
CA CYS A 106 -1.54 17.79 3.26
C CYS A 106 -0.70 18.36 4.41
N LEU A 107 -0.93 17.88 5.63
CA LEU A 107 -0.21 18.35 6.82
C LEU A 107 1.28 18.04 6.74
N GLY A 108 1.63 16.82 6.30
CA GLY A 108 3.04 16.42 6.13
C GLY A 108 3.76 17.31 5.11
N MET A 109 3.14 17.52 3.94
CA MET A 109 3.72 18.37 2.90
C MET A 109 3.82 19.83 3.34
N HIS A 110 2.80 20.35 4.04
CA HIS A 110 2.84 21.69 4.64
C HIS A 110 4.03 21.87 5.60
N LEU A 111 4.31 20.87 6.44
CA LEU A 111 5.47 20.89 7.34
C LEU A 111 6.78 20.91 6.56
N VAL A 112 6.93 20.11 5.52
CA VAL A 112 8.11 20.12 4.65
C VAL A 112 8.31 21.52 4.06
N VAL A 113 7.27 22.09 3.45
CA VAL A 113 7.34 23.40 2.77
C VAL A 113 7.64 24.53 3.75
N ARG A 114 6.95 24.57 4.89
CA ARG A 114 7.05 25.69 5.85
C ARG A 114 8.24 25.59 6.80
N ARG A 115 8.53 24.38 7.32
CA ARG A 115 9.49 24.19 8.40
C ARG A 115 10.87 23.78 7.92
N VAL A 116 10.93 23.01 6.82
CA VAL A 116 12.20 22.51 6.27
C VAL A 116 12.70 23.42 5.19
N ILE A 117 11.86 23.74 4.21
CA ILE A 117 12.26 24.57 3.08
C ILE A 117 12.20 26.06 3.48
N GLY A 118 11.22 26.48 4.25
CA GLY A 118 11.13 27.82 4.81
C GLY A 118 10.36 28.82 3.96
N VAL A 119 9.43 28.35 3.12
CA VAL A 119 8.50 29.23 2.38
C VAL A 119 7.64 30.02 3.36
N GLN A 120 7.53 31.34 3.17
CA GLN A 120 6.81 32.23 4.09
C GLN A 120 5.32 32.35 3.76
N SER A 121 4.94 32.29 2.48
CA SER A 121 3.54 32.39 2.05
C SER A 121 2.75 31.13 2.42
N THR A 122 1.67 31.32 3.19
CA THR A 122 0.74 30.24 3.52
C THR A 122 -0.02 29.77 2.27
N ALA A 123 -0.38 30.67 1.36
CA ALA A 123 -1.05 30.31 0.10
C ALA A 123 -0.19 29.40 -0.77
N VAL A 124 1.11 29.69 -0.91
CA VAL A 124 2.07 28.82 -1.61
C VAL A 124 2.19 27.48 -0.92
N ALA A 125 2.27 27.44 0.41
CA ALA A 125 2.35 26.18 1.14
C ALA A 125 1.07 25.34 0.99
N VAL A 126 -0.11 25.95 0.98
CA VAL A 126 -1.40 25.27 0.73
C VAL A 126 -1.46 24.74 -0.70
N TYR A 127 -1.03 25.52 -1.68
CA TYR A 127 -0.97 25.08 -3.07
C TYR A 127 -0.05 23.86 -3.23
N LEU A 128 1.16 23.91 -2.69
CA LEU A 128 2.14 22.82 -2.84
C LEU A 128 1.71 21.54 -2.09
N ALA A 129 1.04 21.68 -0.94
CA ALA A 129 0.42 20.55 -0.27
C ALA A 129 -0.72 19.94 -1.12
N SER A 130 -1.55 20.78 -1.72
CA SER A 130 -2.64 20.37 -2.63
C SER A 130 -2.10 19.74 -3.92
N LEU A 131 -1.01 20.28 -4.47
CA LEU A 131 -0.33 19.73 -5.64
C LEU A 131 0.11 18.29 -5.42
N PHE A 132 0.64 17.98 -4.24
CA PHE A 132 0.99 16.59 -3.88
C PHE A 132 -0.26 15.72 -3.70
N VAL A 133 -1.21 16.20 -2.89
CA VAL A 133 -2.28 15.32 -2.38
C VAL A 133 -3.40 15.12 -3.39
N PHE A 134 -3.73 16.13 -4.20
CA PHE A 134 -4.81 16.07 -5.19
C PHE A 134 -4.32 15.73 -6.59
N ALA A 135 -3.04 15.34 -6.75
CA ALA A 135 -2.48 14.89 -8.02
C ALA A 135 -3.19 13.65 -8.60
N GLY A 136 -3.16 13.54 -9.92
CA GLY A 136 -3.87 12.50 -10.64
C GLY A 136 -3.41 11.08 -10.30
N ALA A 137 -2.10 10.84 -10.12
CA ALA A 137 -1.56 9.50 -9.87
C ALA A 137 -2.22 8.81 -8.66
N ILE A 138 -2.25 9.49 -7.50
CA ILE A 138 -2.86 8.91 -6.29
C ILE A 138 -4.38 8.80 -6.47
N THR A 139 -5.01 9.81 -7.04
CA THR A 139 -6.46 9.86 -7.24
C THR A 139 -6.95 8.72 -8.15
N LEU A 140 -6.23 8.43 -9.23
CA LEU A 140 -6.56 7.35 -10.16
C LEU A 140 -6.37 5.96 -9.52
N HIS A 141 -5.35 5.77 -8.71
CA HIS A 141 -5.20 4.54 -7.93
C HIS A 141 -6.30 4.37 -6.88
N VAL A 142 -6.69 5.46 -6.19
CA VAL A 142 -7.85 5.45 -5.29
C VAL A 142 -9.13 5.12 -6.04
N ARG A 143 -9.34 5.69 -7.24
CA ARG A 143 -10.46 5.32 -8.12
C ARG A 143 -10.52 3.81 -8.39
N SER A 144 -9.38 3.19 -8.66
CA SER A 144 -9.28 1.77 -9.00
C SER A 144 -9.37 0.83 -7.80
N GLY A 145 -9.37 1.35 -6.56
CA GLY A 145 -9.43 0.54 -5.34
C GLY A 145 -8.07 0.15 -4.77
N HIS A 146 -6.98 0.65 -5.33
CA HIS A 146 -5.62 0.31 -4.90
C HIS A 146 -5.28 0.97 -3.54
N THR A 147 -5.97 0.57 -2.48
CA THR A 147 -5.79 1.14 -1.12
C THR A 147 -4.40 0.89 -0.54
N VAL A 148 -3.65 -0.06 -1.09
CA VAL A 148 -2.24 -0.34 -0.75
C VAL A 148 -1.31 0.86 -1.00
N PHE A 149 -1.73 1.83 -1.82
CA PHE A 149 -0.97 3.06 -2.06
C PHE A 149 -1.36 4.21 -1.13
N LEU A 150 -2.42 4.11 -0.32
CA LEU A 150 -2.78 5.17 0.64
C LEU A 150 -1.62 5.58 1.56
N PRO A 151 -0.75 4.67 2.03
CA PRO A 151 0.39 5.06 2.86
C PRO A 151 1.39 5.99 2.16
N VAL A 152 1.29 6.26 0.86
CA VAL A 152 2.10 7.26 0.15
C VAL A 152 1.94 8.66 0.77
N PHE A 153 0.78 8.94 1.38
CA PHE A 153 0.53 10.19 2.09
C PHE A 153 1.36 10.37 3.37
N LEU A 154 2.03 9.31 3.84
CA LEU A 154 2.99 9.38 4.94
C LEU A 154 4.42 9.75 4.48
N LEU A 155 4.71 9.69 3.18
CA LEU A 155 6.05 10.01 2.66
C LEU A 155 6.52 11.44 2.99
N PRO A 156 5.69 12.51 2.94
CA PRO A 156 6.13 13.83 3.35
C PRO A 156 6.57 13.90 4.83
N TRP A 157 5.93 13.15 5.72
CA TRP A 157 6.34 13.06 7.13
C TRP A 157 7.69 12.37 7.28
N MET A 158 7.93 11.32 6.49
CA MET A 158 9.23 10.65 6.43
C MET A 158 10.31 11.61 5.90
N VAL A 159 10.02 12.36 4.83
CA VAL A 159 10.92 13.39 4.29
C VAL A 159 11.19 14.50 5.32
N TYR A 160 10.16 14.96 6.03
CA TYR A 160 10.32 15.93 7.11
C TYR A 160 11.31 15.42 8.17
N CYS A 161 11.12 14.19 8.63
CA CYS A 161 12.02 13.56 9.58
C CYS A 161 13.44 13.37 9.02
N PHE A 162 13.57 12.98 7.75
CA PHE A 162 14.85 12.85 7.08
C PHE A 162 15.65 14.16 7.07
N TRP A 163 15.01 15.28 6.70
CA TRP A 163 15.68 16.58 6.73
C TRP A 163 16.12 17.00 8.13
N LEU A 164 15.29 16.77 9.13
CA LEU A 164 15.66 17.04 10.53
C LEU A 164 16.82 16.15 11.01
N ALA A 165 16.87 14.90 10.54
CA ALA A 165 17.98 13.98 10.82
C ALA A 165 19.28 14.48 10.16
N THR A 166 19.24 15.02 8.94
CA THR A 166 20.42 15.63 8.29
C THR A 166 20.94 16.85 9.06
N ALA A 167 20.05 17.56 9.76
CA ALA A 167 20.39 18.66 10.66
C ALA A 167 20.89 18.20 12.04
N GLY A 168 21.00 16.89 12.28
CA GLY A 168 21.58 16.32 13.50
C GLY A 168 20.57 15.73 14.51
N SER A 169 19.27 15.69 14.18
CA SER A 169 18.27 15.13 15.09
C SER A 169 18.19 13.60 15.00
N THR A 170 18.77 12.89 15.96
CA THR A 170 18.64 11.43 16.06
C THR A 170 17.18 10.99 16.28
N ARG A 171 16.41 11.75 17.07
CA ARG A 171 14.98 11.48 17.28
C ARG A 171 14.21 11.50 15.97
N ALA A 172 14.54 12.43 15.08
CA ALA A 172 13.90 12.49 13.76
C ALA A 172 14.27 11.27 12.89
N LEU A 173 15.50 10.77 12.95
CA LEU A 173 15.88 9.52 12.29
C LEU A 173 14.99 8.36 12.76
N LEU A 174 14.84 8.19 14.08
CA LEU A 174 14.00 7.13 14.66
C LEU A 174 12.53 7.28 14.28
N CYS A 175 11.98 8.51 14.33
CA CYS A 175 10.60 8.79 13.90
C CYS A 175 10.40 8.49 12.41
N GLY A 176 11.32 8.90 11.54
CA GLY A 176 11.24 8.60 10.10
C GLY A 176 11.26 7.10 9.81
N SER A 177 12.10 6.35 10.55
CA SER A 177 12.14 4.88 10.48
C SER A 177 10.82 4.26 10.96
N ALA A 178 10.23 4.78 12.04
CA ALA A 178 8.93 4.32 12.54
C ALA A 178 7.79 4.61 11.53
N ILE A 179 7.82 5.77 10.85
CA ILE A 179 6.87 6.10 9.78
C ILE A 179 6.99 5.09 8.63
N LEU A 180 8.22 4.70 8.23
CA LEU A 180 8.42 3.66 7.22
C LEU A 180 7.83 2.31 7.66
N ALA A 181 7.99 1.94 8.91
CA ALA A 181 7.35 0.72 9.44
C ALA A 181 5.82 0.81 9.42
N VAL A 182 5.25 1.95 9.80
CA VAL A 182 3.79 2.18 9.70
C VAL A 182 3.30 2.07 8.25
N ILE A 183 4.05 2.60 7.28
CA ILE A 183 3.75 2.44 5.86
C ILE A 183 3.61 0.97 5.50
N VAL A 184 4.57 0.13 5.89
CA VAL A 184 4.57 -1.32 5.61
C VAL A 184 3.43 -2.03 6.32
N LEU A 185 3.22 -1.77 7.62
CA LEU A 185 2.20 -2.44 8.43
C LEU A 185 0.77 -2.06 8.01
N ASN A 186 0.59 -0.86 7.46
CA ASN A 186 -0.69 -0.40 6.89
C ASN A 186 -0.94 -0.91 5.45
N GLY A 187 -0.32 -2.01 5.04
CA GLY A 187 -0.50 -2.62 3.73
C GLY A 187 0.34 -2.00 2.61
N GLY A 188 1.20 -1.02 2.93
CA GLY A 188 2.02 -0.30 1.96
C GLY A 188 3.33 -1.01 1.57
N MET A 189 3.33 -2.35 1.46
CA MET A 189 4.49 -3.06 0.90
C MET A 189 4.83 -2.58 -0.52
N HIS A 190 3.85 -2.12 -1.28
CA HIS A 190 4.07 -1.49 -2.59
C HIS A 190 4.59 -0.04 -2.49
N VAL A 191 4.44 0.63 -1.35
CA VAL A 191 4.97 1.98 -1.10
C VAL A 191 6.40 1.93 -0.56
N LEU A 192 6.83 0.79 0.01
CA LEU A 192 8.20 0.62 0.48
C LEU A 192 9.26 0.92 -0.60
N PRO A 193 9.15 0.40 -1.85
CA PRO A 193 10.07 0.79 -2.94
C PRO A 193 10.05 2.29 -3.23
N PHE A 194 8.89 2.94 -3.14
CA PHE A 194 8.79 4.38 -3.34
C PHE A 194 9.55 5.14 -2.26
N ALA A 195 9.44 4.71 -1.00
CA ALA A 195 10.20 5.28 0.11
C ALA A 195 11.71 5.08 -0.09
N VAL A 196 12.13 3.89 -0.52
CA VAL A 196 13.54 3.58 -0.82
C VAL A 196 14.07 4.45 -1.95
N VAL A 197 13.32 4.56 -3.06
CA VAL A 197 13.69 5.42 -4.20
C VAL A 197 13.74 6.88 -3.78
N LEU A 198 12.72 7.38 -3.06
CA LEU A 198 12.65 8.77 -2.61
C LEU A 198 13.85 9.15 -1.74
N LEU A 199 14.15 8.36 -0.70
CA LEU A 199 15.30 8.60 0.16
C LEU A 199 16.62 8.42 -0.62
N GLY A 200 16.67 7.43 -1.51
CA GLY A 200 17.82 7.16 -2.38
C GLY A 200 18.15 8.34 -3.29
N VAL A 201 17.16 8.87 -4.03
CA VAL A 201 17.39 10.00 -4.95
C VAL A 201 17.74 11.29 -4.20
N LEU A 202 17.16 11.52 -3.02
CA LEU A 202 17.52 12.67 -2.17
C LEU A 202 18.94 12.51 -1.60
N GLY A 203 19.32 11.29 -1.20
CA GLY A 203 20.67 10.98 -0.73
C GLY A 203 21.72 11.09 -1.83
N LEU A 204 21.44 10.56 -3.02
CA LEU A 204 22.33 10.64 -4.20
C LEU A 204 22.45 12.08 -4.71
N GLY A 205 21.35 12.85 -4.72
CA GLY A 205 21.39 14.27 -5.05
C GLY A 205 22.26 15.08 -4.07
N ALA A 206 22.21 14.73 -2.77
CA ALA A 206 23.10 15.32 -1.77
C ALA A 206 24.57 14.91 -1.99
N LEU A 207 24.81 13.66 -2.38
CA LEU A 207 26.15 13.18 -2.73
C LEU A 207 26.70 13.92 -3.95
N ALA A 208 25.89 14.15 -4.98
CA ALA A 208 26.28 14.95 -6.15
C ALA A 208 26.64 16.40 -5.77
N ALA A 209 26.08 16.92 -4.66
CA ALA A 209 26.45 18.20 -4.05
C ALA A 209 27.60 18.08 -3.01
N GLY A 210 28.37 16.98 -3.02
CA GLY A 210 29.53 16.76 -2.16
C GLY A 210 29.22 16.37 -0.71
N ARG A 211 27.99 15.88 -0.42
CA ARG A 211 27.55 15.55 0.95
C ARG A 211 27.14 14.09 1.09
N ILE A 212 28.00 13.27 1.72
CA ILE A 212 27.77 11.84 1.94
C ILE A 212 26.79 11.56 3.10
N LYS A 213 26.81 12.39 4.16
CA LYS A 213 26.00 12.16 5.38
C LYS A 213 24.51 11.93 5.11
N PRO A 214 23.80 12.69 4.24
CA PRO A 214 22.39 12.43 3.95
C PRO A 214 22.16 11.05 3.34
N LEU A 215 23.05 10.56 2.48
CA LEU A 215 22.94 9.21 1.90
C LEU A 215 23.04 8.14 2.99
N LEU A 216 24.01 8.26 3.90
CA LEU A 216 24.15 7.33 5.03
C LEU A 216 22.93 7.33 5.97
N LEU A 217 22.35 8.52 6.21
CA LEU A 217 21.12 8.65 7.01
C LEU A 217 19.90 8.06 6.29
N ALA A 218 19.81 8.20 4.97
CA ALA A 218 18.77 7.56 4.16
C ALA A 218 18.84 6.03 4.31
N VAL A 219 20.03 5.45 4.15
CA VAL A 219 20.27 4.01 4.34
C VAL A 219 19.91 3.58 5.77
N ALA A 220 20.37 4.32 6.79
CA ALA A 220 20.07 4.03 8.19
C ALA A 220 18.56 4.06 8.48
N MET A 221 17.84 5.06 7.93
CA MET A 221 16.37 5.18 8.06
C MET A 221 15.64 4.00 7.43
N ILE A 222 16.07 3.57 6.24
CA ILE A 222 15.49 2.43 5.52
C ILE A 222 15.74 1.13 6.30
N VAL A 223 16.99 0.86 6.68
CA VAL A 223 17.38 -0.37 7.40
C VAL A 223 16.62 -0.48 8.73
N LEU A 224 16.60 0.60 9.51
CA LEU A 224 15.93 0.61 10.80
C LEU A 224 14.39 0.51 10.63
N GLY A 225 13.80 1.18 9.64
CA GLY A 225 12.37 1.08 9.34
C GLY A 225 11.97 -0.33 8.89
N CYS A 226 12.78 -0.99 8.07
CA CYS A 226 12.59 -2.39 7.70
C CYS A 226 12.74 -3.31 8.92
N ALA A 227 13.68 -3.04 9.82
CA ALA A 227 13.84 -3.80 11.06
C ALA A 227 12.61 -3.68 11.99
N TYR A 228 12.03 -2.48 12.13
CA TYR A 228 10.77 -2.30 12.87
C TYR A 228 9.59 -3.05 12.23
N ALA A 229 9.53 -3.12 10.90
CA ALA A 229 8.48 -3.81 10.15
C ALA A 229 8.80 -5.30 9.88
N ALA A 230 9.90 -5.84 10.41
CA ALA A 230 10.35 -7.20 10.13
C ALA A 230 9.29 -8.29 10.41
N PRO A 231 8.37 -8.16 11.41
CA PRO A 231 7.29 -9.11 11.61
C PRO A 231 6.34 -9.25 10.42
N LYS A 232 6.26 -8.24 9.54
CA LYS A 232 5.48 -8.26 8.29
C LYS A 232 6.36 -8.59 7.10
N ILE A 233 7.56 -8.01 7.02
CA ILE A 233 8.46 -8.15 5.86
C ILE A 233 8.99 -9.59 5.75
N ALA A 234 9.46 -10.19 6.85
CA ALA A 234 10.05 -11.53 6.80
C ALA A 234 9.06 -12.60 6.31
N PRO A 235 7.85 -12.72 6.88
CA PRO A 235 6.85 -13.63 6.35
C PRO A 235 6.47 -13.37 4.89
N ALA A 236 6.31 -12.10 4.50
CA ALA A 236 5.94 -11.74 3.13
C ALA A 236 7.02 -12.14 2.12
N VAL A 237 8.30 -11.92 2.44
CA VAL A 237 9.44 -12.33 1.59
C VAL A 237 9.52 -13.84 1.48
N LEU A 238 9.38 -14.57 2.58
CA LEU A 238 9.41 -16.03 2.57
C LEU A 238 8.23 -16.62 1.80
N PHE A 239 7.04 -16.03 1.94
CA PHE A 239 5.87 -16.43 1.16
C PHE A 239 6.10 -16.25 -0.34
N VAL A 240 6.56 -15.07 -0.77
CA VAL A 240 6.79 -14.79 -2.20
C VAL A 240 7.90 -15.65 -2.80
N ARG A 241 8.91 -16.05 -2.01
CA ARG A 241 10.02 -16.90 -2.45
C ARG A 241 9.77 -18.41 -2.29
N GLY A 242 8.80 -18.81 -1.50
CA GLY A 242 8.61 -20.20 -1.05
C GLY A 242 8.12 -21.19 -2.11
N GLY A 243 7.86 -20.76 -3.33
CA GLY A 243 7.46 -21.67 -4.43
C GLY A 243 6.02 -22.22 -4.33
N ASP A 244 5.28 -21.87 -3.28
CA ASP A 244 3.88 -22.27 -3.10
C ASP A 244 2.91 -21.36 -3.87
N ILE A 245 3.44 -20.27 -4.44
CA ILE A 245 2.66 -19.30 -5.22
C ILE A 245 2.50 -19.80 -6.65
N ASN A 246 1.26 -19.83 -7.11
CA ASN A 246 0.95 -19.93 -8.51
C ASN A 246 0.94 -18.51 -9.11
N ASP A 247 2.11 -17.98 -9.46
CA ASP A 247 2.19 -16.69 -10.13
C ASP A 247 1.76 -16.85 -11.59
N THR A 248 0.47 -16.67 -11.83
CA THR A 248 -0.13 -16.74 -13.17
C THR A 248 0.06 -15.44 -13.96
N ARG A 249 0.71 -14.43 -13.37
CA ARG A 249 0.93 -13.15 -14.06
C ARG A 249 1.91 -13.37 -15.21
N PRO A 250 1.54 -13.02 -16.45
CA PRO A 250 2.46 -13.16 -17.58
C PRO A 250 3.71 -12.32 -17.36
N VAL A 251 4.88 -12.87 -17.72
CA VAL A 251 6.09 -12.06 -17.90
C VAL A 251 5.76 -11.08 -19.02
N LYS A 252 5.71 -9.79 -18.71
CA LYS A 252 5.38 -8.77 -19.68
C LYS A 252 6.65 -8.25 -20.34
N ASP A 253 6.47 -7.85 -21.59
CA ASP A 253 7.46 -7.06 -22.33
C ASP A 253 7.83 -5.80 -21.54
N PRO A 254 9.00 -5.20 -21.82
CA PRO A 254 9.40 -3.95 -21.21
C PRO A 254 8.29 -2.91 -21.25
N ASP A 255 7.91 -2.35 -20.09
CA ASP A 255 6.89 -1.31 -19.99
C ASP A 255 7.54 0.06 -19.92
N TYR A 256 7.13 0.95 -20.83
CA TYR A 256 7.63 2.33 -20.87
C TYR A 256 6.57 3.30 -21.35
N MET A 257 6.72 4.55 -20.95
CA MET A 257 5.90 5.66 -21.39
C MET A 257 6.55 6.38 -22.57
N SER A 258 5.81 6.55 -23.66
CA SER A 258 6.24 7.44 -24.74
C SER A 258 6.22 8.91 -24.29
N THR A 259 6.87 9.79 -25.03
CA THR A 259 6.82 11.25 -24.78
C THR A 259 5.39 11.78 -24.81
N GLU A 260 4.54 11.25 -25.68
CA GLU A 260 3.12 11.59 -25.77
C GLU A 260 2.37 11.11 -24.50
N MET A 261 2.63 9.90 -24.01
CA MET A 261 2.05 9.41 -22.76
C MET A 261 2.49 10.27 -21.57
N LEU A 262 3.75 10.69 -21.50
CA LEU A 262 4.24 11.60 -20.47
C LEU A 262 3.54 12.95 -20.53
N ARG A 263 3.35 13.51 -21.72
CA ARG A 263 2.61 14.76 -21.93
C ARG A 263 1.17 14.64 -21.44
N ILE A 264 0.47 13.59 -21.87
CA ILE A 264 -0.92 13.33 -21.46
C ILE A 264 -0.98 13.10 -19.94
N SER A 265 -0.07 12.29 -19.42
CA SER A 265 0.00 12.01 -17.98
C SER A 265 0.06 13.29 -17.14
N LEU A 266 0.91 14.24 -17.50
CA LEU A 266 1.15 15.44 -16.68
C LEU A 266 0.13 16.57 -16.95
N PHE A 267 -0.40 16.68 -18.17
CA PHE A 267 -1.11 17.88 -18.64
C PHE A 267 -2.52 17.64 -19.16
N ASP A 268 -2.96 16.39 -19.36
CA ASP A 268 -4.33 16.09 -19.78
C ASP A 268 -5.15 15.56 -18.60
N GLY A 269 -6.08 16.40 -18.12
CA GLY A 269 -6.95 16.03 -16.99
C GLY A 269 -8.00 14.95 -17.31
N SER A 270 -8.30 14.68 -18.59
CA SER A 270 -9.31 13.67 -18.95
C SER A 270 -8.82 12.25 -18.69
N GLN A 271 -7.58 11.96 -19.04
CA GLN A 271 -6.87 10.67 -18.86
C GLN A 271 -7.76 9.45 -19.23
N THR A 272 -8.57 9.62 -20.25
CA THR A 272 -9.49 8.60 -20.75
C THR A 272 -9.09 8.08 -22.13
N THR A 273 -8.30 8.87 -22.87
CA THR A 273 -7.90 8.56 -24.24
C THR A 273 -6.93 7.39 -24.25
N ARG A 274 -7.24 6.34 -25.00
CA ARG A 274 -6.28 5.24 -25.25
C ARG A 274 -5.20 5.73 -26.21
N VAL A 275 -3.97 5.69 -25.77
CA VAL A 275 -2.80 6.04 -26.60
C VAL A 275 -2.30 4.78 -27.30
N LYS A 276 -2.19 4.84 -28.62
CA LYS A 276 -1.44 3.84 -29.38
C LYS A 276 0.05 4.16 -29.22
N VAL A 277 0.79 3.29 -28.58
CA VAL A 277 2.25 3.40 -28.43
C VAL A 277 2.88 2.55 -29.52
N SER A 278 3.79 3.12 -30.32
CA SER A 278 4.60 2.34 -31.26
C SER A 278 5.78 1.71 -30.49
N PRO A 279 6.01 0.40 -30.58
CA PRO A 279 5.39 -0.57 -31.48
C PRO A 279 4.16 -1.30 -30.93
N GLY A 280 3.56 -0.86 -29.85
CA GLY A 280 2.49 -1.58 -29.19
C GLY A 280 1.33 -0.72 -28.70
N VAL A 281 0.43 -1.35 -27.94
CA VAL A 281 -0.73 -0.73 -27.30
C VAL A 281 -0.37 -0.47 -25.83
N GLN A 282 -0.88 0.63 -25.25
CA GLN A 282 -0.84 0.88 -23.82
C GLN A 282 -1.27 -0.39 -23.04
N LEU A 283 -0.36 -0.91 -22.22
CA LEU A 283 -0.53 -2.20 -21.53
C LEU A 283 -1.57 -2.14 -20.40
N TYR A 284 -1.69 -0.98 -19.75
CA TYR A 284 -2.54 -0.78 -18.57
C TYR A 284 -3.53 0.37 -18.80
N GLY A 285 -4.48 0.51 -17.87
CA GLY A 285 -5.35 1.68 -17.81
C GLY A 285 -4.61 2.93 -17.30
N TRP A 286 -5.22 4.11 -17.47
CA TRP A 286 -4.62 5.37 -17.02
C TRP A 286 -4.35 5.46 -15.52
N HIS A 287 -4.96 4.62 -14.68
CA HIS A 287 -4.62 4.53 -13.27
C HIS A 287 -3.14 4.16 -13.02
N GLU A 288 -2.49 3.52 -13.99
CA GLU A 288 -1.07 3.17 -13.89
C GLU A 288 -0.13 4.24 -14.46
N TYR A 289 -0.60 5.09 -15.38
CA TYR A 289 0.24 6.06 -16.09
C TYR A 289 -0.10 7.52 -15.76
N GLY A 290 -1.35 7.80 -15.39
CA GLY A 290 -1.85 9.15 -15.25
C GLY A 290 -1.35 9.87 -14.02
N ASN A 291 -1.04 11.16 -14.15
CA ASN A 291 -0.61 12.01 -13.05
C ASN A 291 -0.84 13.51 -13.35
N TYR A 292 -2.10 13.87 -13.59
CA TYR A 292 -2.41 15.27 -13.85
C TYR A 292 -2.02 16.15 -12.67
N LEU A 293 -1.09 17.08 -12.90
CA LEU A 293 -0.58 18.04 -11.92
C LEU A 293 -1.20 19.43 -12.06
N GLY A 294 -2.09 19.62 -13.02
CA GLY A 294 -2.47 20.94 -13.50
C GLY A 294 -1.40 21.56 -14.39
N TRP A 295 -1.79 22.47 -15.27
CA TRP A 295 -0.85 23.17 -16.14
C TRP A 295 0.22 23.92 -15.35
N PHE A 296 -0.21 24.65 -14.31
CA PHE A 296 0.73 25.37 -13.44
C PHE A 296 1.68 24.45 -12.71
N GLY A 297 1.17 23.36 -12.10
CA GLY A 297 1.98 22.44 -11.32
C GLY A 297 3.06 21.76 -12.14
N GLY A 298 2.68 21.22 -13.32
CA GLY A 298 3.61 20.56 -14.22
C GLY A 298 4.71 21.50 -14.74
N VAL A 299 4.31 22.67 -15.27
CA VAL A 299 5.26 23.67 -15.79
C VAL A 299 6.18 24.21 -14.69
N LEU A 300 5.61 24.56 -13.53
CA LEU A 300 6.41 25.08 -12.41
C LEU A 300 7.41 24.06 -11.88
N ALA A 301 7.02 22.78 -11.78
CA ALA A 301 7.93 21.73 -11.32
C ALA A 301 9.14 21.58 -12.26
N LEU A 302 8.90 21.50 -13.57
CA LEU A 302 9.97 21.35 -14.57
C LEU A 302 10.84 22.61 -14.68
N ALA A 303 10.21 23.80 -14.73
CA ALA A 303 10.93 25.07 -14.81
C ALA A 303 11.78 25.33 -13.55
N SER A 304 11.24 25.01 -12.35
CA SER A 304 11.98 25.15 -11.09
C SER A 304 13.17 24.20 -11.03
N ALA A 305 13.03 22.96 -11.52
CA ALA A 305 14.14 22.02 -11.57
C ALA A 305 15.25 22.52 -12.51
N GLY A 306 14.88 22.98 -13.72
CA GLY A 306 15.83 23.56 -14.67
C GLY A 306 16.56 24.79 -14.09
N TRP A 307 15.81 25.70 -13.43
CA TRP A 307 16.40 26.87 -12.81
C TRP A 307 17.36 26.52 -11.65
N ILE A 308 16.98 25.58 -10.77
CA ILE A 308 17.83 25.15 -9.65
C ILE A 308 19.13 24.51 -10.17
N LEU A 309 19.03 23.63 -11.17
CA LEU A 309 20.19 22.95 -11.73
C LEU A 309 21.14 23.90 -12.46
N ALA A 310 20.61 24.97 -13.05
CA ALA A 310 21.42 25.99 -13.74
C ALA A 310 22.03 27.01 -12.76
N PHE A 311 21.26 27.51 -11.81
CA PHE A 311 21.58 28.71 -11.04
C PHE A 311 21.49 28.56 -9.51
N GLY A 312 20.77 27.54 -9.00
CA GLY A 312 20.45 27.40 -7.57
C GLY A 312 21.33 26.41 -6.82
N ARG A 313 22.62 26.30 -7.13
CA ARG A 313 23.52 25.25 -6.62
C ARG A 313 23.98 25.43 -5.17
N ASP A 314 23.73 26.56 -4.55
CA ASP A 314 24.21 26.86 -3.18
C ASP A 314 23.48 26.07 -2.10
N ASP A 315 22.19 25.74 -2.29
CA ASP A 315 21.44 24.87 -1.39
C ASP A 315 21.41 23.42 -1.93
N TRP A 316 22.24 22.56 -1.37
CA TRP A 316 22.31 21.15 -1.74
C TRP A 316 20.95 20.42 -1.66
N ARG A 317 20.03 20.90 -0.81
CA ARG A 317 18.69 20.32 -0.66
C ARG A 317 17.82 20.64 -1.88
N ALA A 318 17.96 21.85 -2.41
CA ALA A 318 17.32 22.25 -3.67
C ALA A 318 17.84 21.40 -4.82
N VAL A 319 19.17 21.24 -4.92
CA VAL A 319 19.80 20.37 -5.93
C VAL A 319 19.32 18.93 -5.78
N ALA A 320 19.27 18.38 -4.55
CA ALA A 320 18.78 17.04 -4.30
C ALA A 320 17.32 16.84 -4.72
N ALA A 321 16.45 17.85 -4.48
CA ALA A 321 15.05 17.80 -4.93
C ALA A 321 14.95 17.87 -6.46
N ALA A 322 15.70 18.76 -7.13
CA ALA A 322 15.68 18.91 -8.59
C ALA A 322 16.21 17.67 -9.31
N VAL A 323 17.36 17.13 -8.88
CA VAL A 323 17.91 15.86 -9.38
C VAL A 323 16.92 14.73 -9.10
N GLY A 324 16.33 14.70 -7.90
CA GLY A 324 15.32 13.73 -7.52
C GLY A 324 14.10 13.74 -8.46
N LEU A 325 13.61 14.91 -8.85
CA LEU A 325 12.50 15.03 -9.80
C LEU A 325 12.87 14.42 -11.17
N VAL A 326 14.04 14.76 -11.69
CA VAL A 326 14.52 14.21 -12.97
C VAL A 326 14.68 12.69 -12.90
N MET A 327 15.26 12.17 -11.82
CA MET A 327 15.45 10.74 -11.63
C MET A 327 14.12 9.99 -11.48
N VAL A 328 13.18 10.53 -10.71
CA VAL A 328 11.86 9.91 -10.55
C VAL A 328 11.07 9.90 -11.86
N LEU A 329 11.13 10.97 -12.64
CA LEU A 329 10.54 11.00 -13.99
C LEU A 329 11.20 9.98 -14.91
N ALA A 330 12.53 9.85 -14.88
CA ALA A 330 13.24 8.86 -15.67
C ALA A 330 12.91 7.40 -15.27
N ILE A 331 12.75 7.14 -13.97
CA ILE A 331 12.29 5.82 -13.47
C ILE A 331 10.85 5.57 -13.93
N ALA A 332 9.97 6.54 -13.77
CA ALA A 332 8.55 6.42 -14.12
C ALA A 332 8.34 6.29 -15.64
N ALA A 333 9.23 6.88 -16.44
CA ALA A 333 9.21 6.70 -17.90
C ALA A 333 9.44 5.24 -18.32
N GLY A 334 10.01 4.40 -17.43
CA GLY A 334 10.08 2.95 -17.61
C GLY A 334 11.32 2.45 -18.33
N GLU A 335 11.18 1.31 -18.98
CA GLU A 335 12.28 0.52 -19.55
C GLU A 335 12.56 0.88 -21.01
N PHE A 336 12.64 2.17 -21.32
CA PHE A 336 12.81 2.69 -22.69
C PHE A 336 14.20 2.41 -23.30
N ALA A 337 15.20 2.02 -22.50
CA ALA A 337 16.53 1.63 -22.92
C ALA A 337 17.19 0.72 -21.87
N ALA A 338 18.19 -0.07 -22.25
CA ALA A 338 18.92 -0.95 -21.34
C ALA A 338 19.57 -0.20 -20.15
N PHE A 339 20.00 1.04 -20.38
CA PHE A 339 20.57 1.92 -19.36
C PHE A 339 19.55 2.78 -18.63
N ALA A 340 18.26 2.66 -18.95
CA ALA A 340 17.22 3.41 -18.26
C ALA A 340 17.21 3.04 -16.76
N PRO A 341 16.99 3.99 -15.84
CA PRO A 341 17.01 3.70 -14.41
C PRO A 341 16.07 2.56 -14.01
N ALA A 342 14.88 2.48 -14.61
CA ALA A 342 13.95 1.38 -14.38
C ALA A 342 14.51 0.02 -14.83
N SER A 343 15.17 -0.05 -15.99
CA SER A 343 15.81 -1.26 -16.50
C SER A 343 16.94 -1.75 -15.58
N VAL A 344 17.74 -0.82 -15.05
CA VAL A 344 18.80 -1.12 -14.08
C VAL A 344 18.21 -1.58 -12.75
N MET A 345 17.19 -0.88 -12.24
CA MET A 345 16.51 -1.25 -10.99
C MET A 345 15.89 -2.65 -11.06
N ARG A 346 15.31 -3.04 -12.20
CA ARG A 346 14.70 -4.36 -12.39
C ARG A 346 15.68 -5.52 -12.20
N GLN A 347 16.97 -5.29 -12.41
CA GLN A 347 18.01 -6.31 -12.17
C GLN A 347 18.29 -6.54 -10.68
N LEU A 348 17.87 -5.63 -9.81
CA LEU A 348 18.06 -5.77 -8.37
C LEU A 348 16.98 -6.71 -7.78
N PRO A 349 17.34 -7.65 -6.89
CA PRO A 349 16.42 -8.68 -6.38
C PRO A 349 15.14 -8.14 -5.77
N PHE A 350 15.20 -6.98 -5.10
CA PHE A 350 14.05 -6.35 -4.47
C PHE A 350 13.11 -5.71 -5.51
N PHE A 351 13.67 -5.08 -6.53
CA PHE A 351 12.91 -4.34 -7.55
C PHE A 351 12.44 -5.22 -8.71
N SER A 352 12.99 -6.41 -8.89
CA SER A 352 12.60 -7.35 -9.96
C SER A 352 11.12 -7.74 -9.94
N SER A 353 10.48 -7.67 -8.77
CA SER A 353 9.05 -7.95 -8.60
C SER A 353 8.13 -6.78 -9.00
N PHE A 354 8.67 -5.57 -9.19
CA PHE A 354 7.91 -4.37 -9.53
C PHE A 354 7.82 -4.22 -11.04
N ARG A 355 6.64 -4.53 -11.60
CA ARG A 355 6.43 -4.69 -13.05
C ARG A 355 5.93 -3.44 -13.77
N VAL A 356 5.55 -2.40 -13.02
CA VAL A 356 4.89 -1.19 -13.57
C VAL A 356 5.69 0.04 -13.12
N PRO A 357 6.75 0.40 -13.87
CA PRO A 357 7.62 1.54 -13.51
C PRO A 357 6.87 2.86 -13.42
N SER A 358 5.84 3.05 -14.24
CA SER A 358 5.01 4.27 -14.24
C SER A 358 4.33 4.56 -12.90
N ARG A 359 4.19 3.59 -12.00
CA ARG A 359 3.70 3.82 -10.62
C ARG A 359 4.56 4.79 -9.82
N TYR A 360 5.84 4.93 -10.18
CA TYR A 360 6.72 5.96 -9.58
C TYR A 360 6.27 7.39 -9.91
N MET A 361 5.32 7.59 -10.85
CA MET A 361 4.66 8.87 -11.04
C MET A 361 4.01 9.41 -9.77
N MET A 362 3.66 8.57 -8.78
CA MET A 362 3.16 9.02 -7.48
C MET A 362 4.18 9.84 -6.67
N LEU A 363 5.48 9.70 -6.95
CA LEU A 363 6.53 10.51 -6.31
C LEU A 363 6.73 11.86 -6.99
N VAL A 364 6.33 12.00 -8.26
CA VAL A 364 6.53 13.23 -9.04
C VAL A 364 5.86 14.43 -8.38
N PRO A 365 4.59 14.37 -7.91
CA PRO A 365 3.97 15.53 -7.26
C PRO A 365 4.65 15.90 -5.93
N LEU A 366 5.15 14.92 -5.17
CA LEU A 366 5.89 15.17 -3.92
C LEU A 366 7.21 15.90 -4.18
N VAL A 367 8.04 15.32 -5.04
CA VAL A 367 9.38 15.86 -5.34
C VAL A 367 9.25 17.16 -6.15
N GLY A 368 8.28 17.23 -7.06
CA GLY A 368 7.95 18.44 -7.81
C GLY A 368 7.53 19.60 -6.90
N ALA A 369 6.64 19.34 -5.94
CA ALA A 369 6.22 20.36 -4.97
C ALA A 369 7.39 20.84 -4.10
N MET A 370 8.31 19.95 -3.69
CA MET A 370 9.54 20.34 -2.98
C MET A 370 10.44 21.22 -3.85
N THR A 371 10.61 20.86 -5.13
CA THR A 371 11.43 21.61 -6.08
C THR A 371 10.86 23.03 -6.29
N VAL A 372 9.54 23.14 -6.50
CA VAL A 372 8.83 24.44 -6.59
C VAL A 372 8.97 25.23 -5.28
N ALA A 373 8.90 24.57 -4.11
CA ALA A 373 9.05 25.23 -2.82
C ALA A 373 10.43 25.90 -2.66
N PHE A 374 11.52 25.25 -3.11
CA PHE A 374 12.86 25.86 -3.07
C PHE A 374 12.96 27.06 -4.00
N ALA A 375 12.39 27.00 -5.21
CA ALA A 375 12.35 28.13 -6.13
C ALA A 375 11.48 29.28 -5.56
N ALA A 376 10.32 28.98 -5.00
CA ALA A 376 9.44 29.97 -4.37
C ALA A 376 10.12 30.69 -3.21
N ARG A 377 10.84 29.97 -2.33
CA ARG A 377 11.63 30.54 -1.25
C ARG A 377 12.69 31.53 -1.75
N ALA A 378 13.40 31.15 -2.83
CA ALA A 378 14.40 32.04 -3.44
C ALA A 378 13.76 33.31 -4.01
N LEU A 379 12.60 33.20 -4.66
CA LEU A 379 11.83 34.32 -5.16
C LEU A 379 11.28 35.23 -4.02
N GLU A 380 10.81 34.67 -2.92
CA GLU A 380 10.37 35.41 -1.74
C GLU A 380 11.51 36.26 -1.15
N ALA A 381 12.73 35.75 -1.16
CA ALA A 381 13.92 36.45 -0.67
C ALA A 381 14.34 37.60 -1.62
N ALA A 382 14.08 37.48 -2.92
CA ALA A 382 14.52 38.44 -3.94
C ALA A 382 13.52 39.62 -4.15
N ARG A 383 12.23 39.48 -3.80
CA ARG A 383 11.17 40.42 -4.19
C ARG A 383 10.25 40.78 -3.02
N GLY A 384 10.15 42.08 -2.71
CA GLY A 384 9.39 42.62 -1.58
C GLY A 384 8.05 43.34 -1.88
N GLY A 385 7.53 43.34 -3.12
CA GLY A 385 6.34 44.11 -3.50
C GLY A 385 5.00 43.46 -3.10
N SER A 386 4.08 44.25 -2.48
CA SER A 386 2.77 43.76 -2.01
C SER A 386 1.83 43.31 -3.14
N ALA A 387 1.86 43.99 -4.29
CA ALA A 387 1.04 43.63 -5.45
C ALA A 387 1.42 42.24 -6.05
N TRP A 388 2.70 42.00 -6.19
CA TRP A 388 3.22 40.69 -6.68
C TRP A 388 2.83 39.54 -5.74
N ARG A 389 2.92 39.77 -4.43
CA ARG A 389 2.53 38.75 -3.43
C ARG A 389 1.04 38.41 -3.56
N ARG A 390 0.14 39.37 -3.69
CA ARG A 390 -1.29 39.13 -3.91
C ARG A 390 -1.57 38.38 -5.20
N ALA A 391 -0.87 38.72 -6.29
CA ALA A 391 -1.02 38.01 -7.56
C ALA A 391 -0.66 36.54 -7.42
N ILE A 392 0.44 36.18 -6.74
CA ILE A 392 0.83 34.80 -6.45
C ILE A 392 -0.24 34.11 -5.59
N GLU A 393 -0.76 34.74 -4.57
CA GLU A 393 -1.79 34.18 -3.70
C GLU A 393 -3.06 33.82 -4.49
N VAL A 394 -3.52 34.73 -5.35
CA VAL A 394 -4.67 34.49 -6.24
C VAL A 394 -4.37 33.32 -7.19
N LEU A 395 -3.18 33.30 -7.80
CA LEU A 395 -2.77 32.22 -8.70
C LEU A 395 -2.73 30.86 -7.99
N CYS A 396 -2.25 30.82 -6.74
CA CYS A 396 -2.25 29.60 -5.92
C CYS A 396 -3.68 29.10 -5.67
N VAL A 397 -4.63 29.99 -5.37
CA VAL A 397 -6.04 29.61 -5.18
C VAL A 397 -6.62 29.04 -6.47
N VAL A 398 -6.40 29.68 -7.61
CA VAL A 398 -6.85 29.18 -8.92
C VAL A 398 -6.26 27.80 -9.22
N ALA A 399 -4.96 27.61 -8.97
CA ALA A 399 -4.29 26.35 -9.21
C ALA A 399 -4.78 25.22 -8.27
N VAL A 400 -5.10 25.52 -7.00
CA VAL A 400 -5.74 24.55 -6.08
C VAL A 400 -7.12 24.16 -6.59
N CYS A 401 -7.91 25.12 -7.04
CA CYS A 401 -9.23 24.85 -7.62
C CYS A 401 -9.11 24.00 -8.90
N GLU A 402 -8.19 24.33 -9.79
CA GLU A 402 -7.96 23.59 -11.03
C GLU A 402 -7.63 22.12 -10.75
N ILE A 403 -6.56 21.84 -10.00
CA ILE A 403 -6.12 20.48 -9.73
C ILE A 403 -7.17 19.69 -8.93
N GLY A 404 -7.82 20.36 -7.98
CA GLY A 404 -8.86 19.75 -7.17
C GLY A 404 -10.10 19.37 -7.98
N LEU A 405 -10.64 20.29 -8.80
CA LEU A 405 -11.85 20.04 -9.58
C LEU A 405 -11.63 19.03 -10.71
N VAL A 406 -10.48 19.11 -11.40
CA VAL A 406 -10.17 18.17 -12.48
C VAL A 406 -9.98 16.75 -11.94
N ASN A 407 -9.14 16.57 -10.93
CA ASN A 407 -8.89 15.22 -10.42
C ASN A 407 -10.07 14.64 -9.62
N ARG A 408 -10.87 15.47 -8.93
CA ARG A 408 -12.08 15.04 -8.22
C ARG A 408 -13.10 14.33 -9.12
N GLN A 409 -13.17 14.67 -10.40
CA GLN A 409 -14.11 14.01 -11.33
C GLN A 409 -13.85 12.50 -11.44
N HIS A 410 -12.60 12.05 -11.26
CA HIS A 410 -12.23 10.65 -11.26
C HIS A 410 -12.78 9.87 -10.06
N LEU A 411 -13.19 10.56 -8.99
CA LEU A 411 -13.75 9.96 -7.78
C LEU A 411 -15.27 9.76 -7.83
N ARG A 412 -15.92 10.17 -8.92
CA ARG A 412 -17.36 9.98 -9.11
C ARG A 412 -17.66 8.52 -9.47
N GLU A 413 -18.82 8.04 -9.06
CA GLU A 413 -19.37 6.72 -9.44
C GLU A 413 -18.49 5.50 -9.04
N ILE A 414 -17.63 5.63 -8.04
CA ILE A 414 -16.80 4.51 -7.56
C ILE A 414 -17.61 3.62 -6.63
N PHE A 415 -18.30 4.22 -5.65
CA PHE A 415 -19.04 3.53 -4.60
C PHE A 415 -20.51 3.42 -4.98
N ILE A 416 -20.84 2.37 -5.72
CA ILE A 416 -22.18 2.13 -6.27
C ILE A 416 -22.73 0.75 -5.90
N VAL A 417 -21.96 -0.09 -5.21
CA VAL A 417 -22.36 -1.43 -4.81
C VAL A 417 -23.01 -1.35 -3.43
N PRO A 418 -24.31 -1.61 -3.29
CA PRO A 418 -24.95 -1.69 -1.98
C PRO A 418 -24.26 -2.76 -1.12
N ALA A 419 -23.90 -2.42 0.10
CA ALA A 419 -23.23 -3.34 1.00
C ALA A 419 -23.94 -3.33 2.36
N ASP A 420 -24.72 -4.36 2.64
CA ASP A 420 -25.16 -4.69 4.00
C ASP A 420 -24.16 -5.67 4.62
N THR A 421 -23.13 -5.10 5.23
CA THR A 421 -21.96 -5.88 5.65
C THR A 421 -21.83 -5.99 7.17
N GLN A 422 -22.48 -5.12 7.94
CA GLN A 422 -22.15 -4.96 9.36
C GLN A 422 -22.60 -6.15 10.21
N SER A 423 -23.80 -6.67 9.99
CA SER A 423 -24.36 -7.76 10.79
C SER A 423 -23.57 -9.07 10.66
N ARG A 424 -22.96 -9.29 9.51
CA ARG A 424 -22.27 -10.55 9.16
C ARG A 424 -20.75 -10.50 9.34
N LEU A 425 -20.18 -9.31 9.55
CA LEU A 425 -18.72 -9.10 9.59
C LEU A 425 -18.04 -9.88 10.74
N PHE A 426 -18.72 -10.01 11.88
CA PHE A 426 -18.19 -10.66 13.08
C PHE A 426 -18.75 -12.06 13.34
N GLU A 427 -19.44 -12.66 12.38
CA GLU A 427 -19.93 -14.03 12.49
C GLU A 427 -18.79 -15.04 12.60
N ARG A 428 -18.91 -16.01 13.52
CA ARG A 428 -17.95 -17.09 13.75
C ARG A 428 -18.32 -18.37 13.01
N THR A 429 -18.63 -18.26 11.72
CA THR A 429 -19.06 -19.39 10.91
C THR A 429 -17.89 -19.91 10.09
N PRO A 430 -17.58 -21.23 10.15
CA PRO A 430 -16.61 -21.86 9.25
C PRO A 430 -17.03 -21.67 7.80
N PRO A 431 -16.08 -21.42 6.87
CA PRO A 431 -16.45 -21.31 5.46
C PRO A 431 -16.73 -22.67 4.82
N VAL A 432 -17.59 -22.62 3.80
CA VAL A 432 -17.78 -23.71 2.86
C VAL A 432 -17.02 -23.35 1.56
N ILE A 433 -16.17 -24.24 1.10
CA ILE A 433 -15.45 -24.06 -0.16
C ILE A 433 -16.42 -24.37 -1.31
N ALA A 434 -16.57 -23.42 -2.24
CA ALA A 434 -17.46 -23.54 -3.38
C ALA A 434 -16.72 -23.26 -4.71
N PRO A 435 -17.15 -23.87 -5.84
CA PRO A 435 -16.52 -23.63 -7.14
C PRO A 435 -16.57 -22.16 -7.55
N HIS A 436 -17.67 -21.49 -7.27
CA HIS A 436 -17.97 -20.14 -7.73
C HIS A 436 -18.25 -19.19 -6.57
N PRO A 437 -17.96 -17.88 -6.74
CA PRO A 437 -18.34 -16.86 -5.77
C PRO A 437 -19.86 -16.65 -5.72
N VAL A 438 -20.33 -16.04 -4.66
CA VAL A 438 -21.70 -15.53 -4.56
C VAL A 438 -21.83 -14.34 -5.51
N VAL A 439 -22.81 -14.38 -6.40
CA VAL A 439 -23.14 -13.29 -7.32
C VAL A 439 -24.32 -12.52 -6.75
N THR A 440 -24.10 -11.28 -6.34
CA THR A 440 -25.18 -10.39 -5.93
C THR A 440 -25.72 -9.65 -7.18
N PRO A 441 -27.02 -9.71 -7.47
CA PRO A 441 -27.60 -8.96 -8.58
C PRO A 441 -27.36 -7.45 -8.38
N GLY A 442 -26.80 -6.80 -9.37
CA GLY A 442 -26.53 -5.36 -9.35
C GLY A 442 -26.54 -4.76 -10.76
N PRO A 443 -26.61 -3.42 -10.87
CA PRO A 443 -26.70 -2.73 -12.16
C PRO A 443 -25.43 -2.83 -13.02
N ARG A 444 -24.33 -3.34 -12.46
CA ARG A 444 -23.05 -3.56 -13.18
C ARG A 444 -22.49 -4.93 -12.82
N VAL A 445 -21.96 -5.62 -13.81
CA VAL A 445 -21.25 -6.89 -13.60
C VAL A 445 -19.92 -6.59 -12.93
N HIS A 446 -19.73 -7.07 -11.72
CA HIS A 446 -18.46 -6.95 -10.98
C HIS A 446 -17.56 -8.14 -11.33
N ARG A 447 -16.27 -7.88 -11.46
CA ARG A 447 -15.27 -8.94 -11.71
C ARG A 447 -14.91 -9.74 -10.46
N THR A 448 -15.20 -9.18 -9.28
CA THR A 448 -14.86 -9.77 -7.99
C THR A 448 -16.09 -9.76 -7.09
N PHE A 449 -16.25 -10.80 -6.27
CA PHE A 449 -17.33 -10.96 -5.30
C PHE A 449 -16.75 -11.54 -4.01
N MET A 450 -15.53 -11.08 -3.67
CA MET A 450 -14.77 -11.68 -2.58
C MET A 450 -15.37 -11.36 -1.21
N LEU A 451 -15.75 -10.10 -1.01
CA LEU A 451 -16.38 -9.65 0.23
C LEU A 451 -17.73 -10.33 0.45
N ASP A 452 -18.60 -10.31 -0.55
CA ASP A 452 -19.94 -10.92 -0.47
C ASP A 452 -19.86 -12.42 -0.21
N SER A 453 -18.94 -13.12 -0.87
CA SER A 453 -18.72 -14.55 -0.64
C SER A 453 -18.28 -14.84 0.79
N MET A 454 -17.32 -14.09 1.31
CA MET A 454 -16.88 -14.24 2.69
C MET A 454 -18.00 -13.96 3.69
N LEU A 455 -18.78 -12.91 3.49
CA LEU A 455 -19.93 -12.57 4.35
C LEU A 455 -21.00 -13.65 4.29
N ALA A 456 -21.15 -14.35 3.16
CA ALA A 456 -22.01 -15.52 3.02
C ALA A 456 -21.41 -16.81 3.60
N GLY A 457 -20.21 -16.77 4.19
CA GLY A 457 -19.52 -17.95 4.70
C GLY A 457 -18.96 -18.84 3.59
N ILE A 458 -18.66 -18.31 2.41
CA ILE A 458 -18.18 -19.04 1.25
C ILE A 458 -16.73 -18.70 0.97
N SER A 459 -15.92 -19.72 0.67
CA SER A 459 -14.57 -19.63 0.13
C SER A 459 -14.60 -20.05 -1.34
N PRO A 460 -14.68 -19.11 -2.29
CA PRO A 460 -14.77 -19.45 -3.71
C PRO A 460 -13.42 -19.93 -4.23
N LEU A 461 -13.40 -21.04 -4.99
CA LEU A 461 -12.20 -21.51 -5.69
C LEU A 461 -11.89 -20.63 -6.92
N ASN A 462 -12.92 -20.15 -7.61
CA ASN A 462 -12.77 -19.18 -8.69
C ASN A 462 -12.77 -17.76 -8.10
N CYS A 463 -11.59 -17.31 -7.66
CA CYS A 463 -11.37 -16.01 -7.02
C CYS A 463 -10.39 -15.16 -7.82
N TYR A 464 -10.40 -13.86 -7.56
CA TYR A 464 -9.42 -12.91 -8.10
C TYR A 464 -8.29 -12.72 -7.09
N GLU A 465 -7.08 -13.15 -7.46
CA GLU A 465 -5.87 -12.97 -6.65
C GLU A 465 -4.62 -13.06 -7.52
N PRO A 466 -3.74 -12.04 -7.51
CA PRO A 466 -2.46 -12.10 -8.23
C PRO A 466 -1.40 -12.97 -7.54
N LEU A 467 -1.52 -13.22 -6.23
CA LEU A 467 -0.57 -14.01 -5.42
C LEU A 467 -1.27 -15.22 -4.81
N GLN A 468 -1.78 -16.11 -5.66
CA GLN A 468 -2.49 -17.30 -5.21
C GLN A 468 -1.53 -18.38 -4.71
N VAL A 469 -1.87 -19.00 -3.58
CA VAL A 469 -1.35 -20.32 -3.23
C VAL A 469 -1.90 -21.34 -4.24
N LYS A 470 -1.13 -22.38 -4.55
CA LYS A 470 -1.60 -23.47 -5.44
C LYS A 470 -2.93 -24.01 -4.93
N LYS A 471 -3.94 -23.97 -5.78
CA LYS A 471 -5.29 -24.43 -5.43
C LYS A 471 -5.33 -25.95 -5.41
N VAL A 472 -5.52 -26.50 -4.23
CA VAL A 472 -5.67 -27.94 -3.99
C VAL A 472 -6.89 -28.25 -3.13
N ALA A 473 -7.49 -27.25 -2.50
CA ALA A 473 -8.75 -27.38 -1.76
C ALA A 473 -9.89 -27.80 -2.69
N VAL A 474 -10.83 -28.58 -2.18
CA VAL A 474 -11.97 -29.08 -2.95
C VAL A 474 -13.28 -28.55 -2.38
N PRO A 475 -14.37 -28.48 -3.18
CA PRO A 475 -15.69 -28.09 -2.69
C PRO A 475 -16.13 -28.89 -1.47
N GLY A 476 -16.69 -28.20 -0.49
CA GLY A 476 -17.13 -28.80 0.79
C GLY A 476 -16.72 -27.95 2.00
N PRO A 477 -17.01 -28.43 3.21
CA PRO A 477 -16.65 -27.73 4.44
C PRO A 477 -15.12 -27.68 4.64
N VAL A 478 -14.66 -26.67 5.41
CA VAL A 478 -13.29 -26.61 5.90
C VAL A 478 -13.18 -27.50 7.13
N GLU A 479 -12.73 -28.70 6.92
CA GLU A 479 -12.64 -29.75 7.95
C GLU A 479 -11.45 -30.68 7.71
N ILE A 480 -11.13 -31.49 8.70
CA ILE A 480 -10.18 -32.59 8.57
C ILE A 480 -10.95 -33.81 8.06
N ARG A 481 -10.42 -34.50 7.07
CA ARG A 481 -10.95 -35.78 6.53
C ARG A 481 -9.98 -36.90 6.84
N GLY A 482 -10.52 -38.08 7.20
CA GLY A 482 -9.77 -39.29 7.40
C GLY A 482 -9.63 -40.05 6.08
N GLU A 483 -8.44 -40.59 5.81
CA GLU A 483 -8.15 -41.49 4.72
C GLU A 483 -7.58 -42.79 5.29
N GLY A 484 -7.97 -43.93 4.72
CA GLY A 484 -7.67 -45.26 5.28
C GLY A 484 -8.58 -45.56 6.49
N ASP A 485 -8.05 -46.28 7.47
CA ASP A 485 -8.81 -46.72 8.66
C ASP A 485 -8.86 -45.63 9.76
N VAL A 486 -9.25 -44.41 9.37
CA VAL A 486 -9.32 -43.21 10.25
C VAL A 486 -10.75 -42.77 10.43
N THR A 487 -11.25 -42.79 11.67
CA THR A 487 -12.54 -42.24 12.07
C THR A 487 -12.33 -40.91 12.78
N LEU A 488 -13.06 -39.87 12.37
CA LEU A 488 -12.98 -38.55 12.94
C LEU A 488 -14.29 -38.13 13.61
N SER A 489 -14.17 -37.39 14.71
CA SER A 489 -15.31 -36.83 15.45
C SER A 489 -14.95 -35.48 16.10
N ALA A 490 -15.93 -34.77 16.62
CA ALA A 490 -15.77 -33.52 17.40
C ALA A 490 -14.86 -32.48 16.73
N SER A 491 -15.21 -32.08 15.49
CA SER A 491 -14.47 -31.04 14.77
C SER A 491 -14.65 -29.67 15.39
N THR A 492 -13.55 -28.92 15.52
CA THR A 492 -13.54 -27.51 15.93
C THR A 492 -12.79 -26.68 14.88
N PHE A 493 -13.22 -25.44 14.70
CA PHE A 493 -12.69 -24.54 13.69
C PHE A 493 -12.38 -23.17 14.28
N SER A 494 -11.19 -22.65 13.95
CA SER A 494 -10.90 -21.22 13.89
C SER A 494 -10.04 -20.95 12.64
N PRO A 495 -9.90 -19.70 12.18
CA PRO A 495 -9.17 -19.40 10.95
C PRO A 495 -7.76 -19.98 10.88
N ASN A 496 -7.03 -19.95 12.01
CA ASN A 496 -5.67 -20.48 12.09
C ASN A 496 -5.59 -21.91 12.56
N ARG A 497 -6.71 -22.54 13.00
CA ARG A 497 -6.67 -23.86 13.61
C ARG A 497 -7.92 -24.66 13.31
N VAL A 498 -7.73 -25.86 12.81
CA VAL A 498 -8.80 -26.88 12.66
C VAL A 498 -8.39 -28.11 13.44
N ALA A 499 -9.26 -28.61 14.30
CA ALA A 499 -8.95 -29.80 15.08
C ALA A 499 -10.13 -30.78 15.08
N ALA A 500 -9.81 -32.06 15.21
CA ALA A 500 -10.78 -33.15 15.34
C ALA A 500 -10.20 -34.26 16.24
N THR A 501 -11.06 -35.07 16.84
CA THR A 501 -10.65 -36.30 17.52
C THR A 501 -10.56 -37.43 16.48
N ALA A 502 -9.44 -38.10 16.44
CA ALA A 502 -9.20 -39.21 15.52
C ALA A 502 -9.00 -40.53 16.27
N VAL A 503 -9.53 -41.59 15.68
CA VAL A 503 -9.27 -42.95 16.06
C VAL A 503 -8.85 -43.72 14.78
N VAL A 504 -7.68 -44.33 14.84
CA VAL A 504 -7.11 -45.13 13.73
C VAL A 504 -7.22 -46.61 14.10
N GLY A 505 -7.71 -47.40 13.19
CA GLY A 505 -7.86 -48.85 13.40
C GLY A 505 -6.53 -49.59 13.27
N ARG A 506 -6.56 -50.74 12.57
CA ARG A 506 -5.40 -51.66 12.50
C ARG A 506 -4.30 -51.21 11.56
N ASP A 507 -4.65 -50.47 10.52
CA ASP A 507 -3.72 -49.99 9.51
C ASP A 507 -3.44 -48.47 9.70
N PRO A 508 -2.20 -48.03 9.40
CA PRO A 508 -1.92 -46.60 9.41
C PRO A 508 -2.83 -45.84 8.44
N GLY A 509 -3.25 -44.64 8.84
CA GLY A 509 -4.07 -43.81 8.01
C GLY A 509 -3.53 -42.39 7.89
N ARG A 510 -4.32 -41.52 7.29
CA ARG A 510 -3.94 -40.15 7.06
C ARG A 510 -5.09 -39.20 7.44
N ALA A 511 -4.75 -38.10 8.07
CA ALA A 511 -5.69 -37.00 8.26
C ALA A 511 -5.33 -35.85 7.28
N VAL A 512 -6.30 -35.39 6.50
CA VAL A 512 -6.13 -34.42 5.43
C VAL A 512 -7.02 -33.22 5.72
N LEU A 513 -6.44 -32.02 5.75
CA LEU A 513 -7.18 -30.77 5.95
C LEU A 513 -7.66 -30.19 4.61
N ASN A 514 -8.97 -29.96 4.46
CA ASN A 514 -9.53 -29.35 3.26
C ASN A 514 -9.23 -27.85 3.19
N GLN A 515 -7.99 -27.52 2.93
CA GLN A 515 -7.45 -26.18 2.68
C GLN A 515 -6.30 -26.27 1.68
N ASN A 516 -5.92 -25.14 1.08
CA ASN A 516 -4.69 -25.09 0.29
C ASN A 516 -3.47 -25.28 1.18
N PHE A 517 -2.44 -25.89 0.63
CA PHE A 517 -1.16 -26.05 1.31
C PHE A 517 -0.33 -24.77 1.20
N ALA A 518 0.23 -24.32 2.31
CA ALA A 518 1.31 -23.34 2.37
C ALA A 518 2.31 -23.74 3.46
N GLN A 519 3.57 -23.34 3.30
CA GLN A 519 4.55 -23.47 4.40
C GLN A 519 4.05 -22.69 5.62
N GLY A 520 4.13 -23.30 6.80
CA GLY A 520 3.63 -22.75 8.05
C GLY A 520 2.51 -23.56 8.70
N TRP A 521 1.92 -24.53 7.98
CA TRP A 521 1.07 -25.52 8.60
C TRP A 521 1.88 -26.48 9.47
N SER A 522 1.39 -26.75 10.67
CA SER A 522 1.90 -27.72 11.63
C SER A 522 0.76 -28.57 12.17
N SER A 523 1.06 -29.75 12.73
CA SER A 523 0.06 -30.60 13.36
C SER A 523 0.52 -31.08 14.73
N SER A 524 -0.44 -31.29 15.64
CA SER A 524 -0.20 -31.91 16.95
C SER A 524 0.13 -33.41 16.86
N ALA A 525 -0.19 -34.05 15.73
CA ALA A 525 -0.04 -35.51 15.54
C ALA A 525 1.20 -35.90 14.73
N GLY A 526 2.00 -34.97 14.28
CA GLY A 526 3.21 -35.23 13.49
C GLY A 526 3.54 -34.12 12.48
N ALA A 527 4.54 -34.39 11.64
CA ALA A 527 4.93 -33.45 10.59
C ALA A 527 3.83 -33.32 9.54
N VAL A 528 3.54 -32.07 9.15
CA VAL A 528 2.60 -31.81 8.06
C VAL A 528 3.33 -31.88 6.73
N GLU A 529 2.79 -32.65 5.80
CA GLU A 529 3.28 -32.80 4.43
C GLU A 529 2.16 -32.56 3.43
N ARG A 530 2.53 -32.42 2.16
CA ARG A 530 1.54 -32.43 1.07
C ARG A 530 0.99 -33.84 0.91
N ASP A 531 -0.32 -33.95 0.97
CA ASP A 531 -0.95 -35.22 0.65
C ASP A 531 -0.60 -35.67 -0.78
N PRO A 532 -0.13 -36.89 -1.00
CA PRO A 532 0.30 -37.37 -2.32
C PRO A 532 -0.80 -37.36 -3.37
N SER A 533 -2.05 -37.55 -2.97
CA SER A 533 -3.20 -37.64 -3.87
C SER A 533 -3.80 -36.26 -4.21
N SER A 534 -3.99 -35.39 -3.19
CA SER A 534 -4.69 -34.13 -3.32
C SER A 534 -3.77 -32.91 -3.28
N GLY A 535 -2.57 -33.02 -2.71
CA GLY A 535 -1.65 -31.90 -2.45
C GLY A 535 -2.05 -31.03 -1.26
N GLN A 536 -3.11 -31.37 -0.52
CA GLN A 536 -3.60 -30.68 0.66
C GLN A 536 -2.68 -30.90 1.88
N PRO A 537 -2.78 -30.08 2.95
CA PRO A 537 -2.05 -30.34 4.19
C PRO A 537 -2.51 -31.67 4.80
N SER A 538 -1.57 -32.55 5.12
CA SER A 538 -1.89 -33.86 5.69
C SER A 538 -0.86 -34.29 6.73
N VAL A 539 -1.27 -35.23 7.58
CA VAL A 539 -0.43 -35.90 8.57
C VAL A 539 -0.70 -37.42 8.57
N VAL A 540 0.37 -38.19 8.60
CA VAL A 540 0.27 -39.66 8.73
C VAL A 540 0.02 -40.02 10.18
N LEU A 541 -0.92 -40.93 10.41
CA LEU A 541 -1.32 -41.43 11.73
C LEU A 541 -0.95 -42.90 11.84
N PRO A 542 -0.24 -43.31 12.88
CA PRO A 542 0.08 -44.72 13.07
C PRO A 542 -1.15 -45.55 13.42
N ALA A 543 -1.11 -46.82 13.16
CA ALA A 543 -2.14 -47.79 13.59
C ALA A 543 -2.38 -47.67 15.11
N GLY A 544 -3.65 -47.74 15.51
CA GLY A 544 -4.05 -47.65 16.91
C GLY A 544 -3.98 -46.23 17.51
N TYR A 545 -3.68 -45.17 16.72
CA TYR A 545 -3.71 -43.79 17.21
C TYR A 545 -5.09 -43.42 17.71
N SER A 546 -5.15 -42.83 18.91
CA SER A 546 -6.38 -42.28 19.46
C SER A 546 -6.06 -40.93 20.16
N GLY A 547 -6.60 -39.82 19.67
CA GLY A 547 -6.32 -38.51 20.23
C GLY A 547 -6.80 -37.34 19.36
N THR A 548 -6.55 -36.13 19.84
CA THR A 548 -6.90 -34.93 19.12
C THR A 548 -5.80 -34.57 18.11
N ILE A 549 -6.21 -34.40 16.85
CA ILE A 549 -5.38 -33.82 15.78
C ILE A 549 -5.75 -32.37 15.62
N ALA A 550 -4.77 -31.49 15.59
CA ALA A 550 -4.97 -30.08 15.31
C ALA A 550 -3.97 -29.60 14.27
N PHE A 551 -4.47 -29.13 13.14
CA PHE A 551 -3.68 -28.36 12.19
C PHE A 551 -3.66 -26.90 12.62
N THR A 552 -2.47 -26.30 12.69
CA THR A 552 -2.29 -24.89 13.08
C THR A 552 -1.40 -24.17 12.09
N PHE A 553 -1.78 -22.99 11.67
CA PHE A 553 -0.99 -22.17 10.74
C PHE A 553 -0.30 -21.00 11.47
N VAL A 554 1.01 -20.89 11.27
CA VAL A 554 1.82 -19.75 11.69
C VAL A 554 2.70 -19.32 10.51
N PRO A 555 2.72 -18.05 10.10
CA PRO A 555 3.53 -17.60 8.98
C PRO A 555 5.03 -17.85 9.22
N PRO A 556 5.75 -18.49 8.29
CA PRO A 556 7.19 -18.68 8.38
C PRO A 556 7.92 -17.35 8.53
N GLY A 557 8.95 -17.30 9.39
CA GLY A 557 9.74 -16.11 9.63
C GLY A 557 9.11 -15.07 10.56
N LEU A 558 7.87 -15.27 11.03
CA LEU A 558 7.19 -14.32 11.94
C LEU A 558 8.00 -14.06 13.21
N TRP A 559 8.41 -15.11 13.91
CA TRP A 559 9.13 -14.98 15.19
C TRP A 559 10.53 -14.41 15.03
N ILE A 560 11.20 -14.70 13.91
CA ILE A 560 12.49 -14.05 13.57
C ILE A 560 12.26 -12.55 13.36
N GLY A 561 11.22 -12.20 12.60
CA GLY A 561 10.85 -10.80 12.40
C GLY A 561 10.51 -10.08 13.70
N VAL A 562 9.76 -10.72 14.60
CA VAL A 562 9.43 -10.17 15.93
C VAL A 562 10.70 -9.96 16.76
N ALA A 563 11.62 -10.91 16.80
CA ALA A 563 12.89 -10.76 17.53
C ALA A 563 13.74 -9.59 16.99
N VAL A 564 13.85 -9.46 15.66
CA VAL A 564 14.55 -8.35 15.00
C VAL A 564 13.88 -7.01 15.37
N SER A 565 12.55 -6.94 15.32
CA SER A 565 11.82 -5.72 15.64
C SER A 565 12.01 -5.31 17.11
N ILE A 566 11.91 -6.25 18.04
CA ILE A 566 12.11 -6.00 19.47
C ILE A 566 13.54 -5.49 19.72
N ALA A 567 14.56 -6.12 19.13
CA ALA A 567 15.95 -5.70 19.26
C ALA A 567 16.16 -4.27 18.71
N ALA A 568 15.61 -3.97 17.53
CA ALA A 568 15.69 -2.65 16.91
C ALA A 568 14.99 -1.57 17.74
N ILE A 569 13.80 -1.86 18.28
CA ILE A 569 13.05 -0.94 19.17
C ILE A 569 13.81 -0.72 20.47
N GLY A 570 14.33 -1.78 21.09
CA GLY A 570 15.12 -1.70 22.30
C GLY A 570 16.35 -0.81 22.14
N LEU A 571 17.13 -1.02 21.07
CA LEU A 571 18.27 -0.16 20.73
C LEU A 571 17.83 1.30 20.54
N SER A 572 16.72 1.52 19.86
CA SER A 572 16.19 2.88 19.60
C SER A 572 15.76 3.59 20.88
N ILE A 573 15.18 2.90 21.85
CA ILE A 573 14.84 3.48 23.17
C ILE A 573 16.10 3.93 23.90
N VAL A 574 17.18 3.13 23.86
CA VAL A 574 18.46 3.51 24.48
C VAL A 574 19.03 4.77 23.82
N VAL A 575 19.01 4.81 22.48
CA VAL A 575 19.49 5.98 21.70
C VAL A 575 18.62 7.21 21.89
N TRP A 576 17.29 7.05 22.02
CA TRP A 576 16.34 8.16 22.25
C TRP A 576 16.56 8.86 23.60
N ARG A 577 16.97 8.11 24.62
CA ARG A 577 17.21 8.64 25.99
C ARG A 577 18.53 9.39 26.14
N ARG A 578 19.47 9.18 25.23
CA ARG A 578 20.72 9.95 25.13
C ARG A 578 20.53 11.23 24.33
#